data_fedd04e4976413f77990c341c1565d26
#
_entry.id   fedd04e4976413f77990c341c1565d26
#
_cell.length_a   1.000
_cell.length_b   1.000
_cell.length_c   1.000
_cell.angle_alpha   90.00
_cell.angle_beta   90.00
_cell.angle_gamma   90.00
#
_symmetry.space_group_name_H-M   'P 1'
#
loop_
_entity.id
_entity.type
_entity.pdbx_description
1 polymer ?
#
loop_
_entity_poly.entity_id
_entity_poly.type
_entity_poly.pdbx_seq_one_letter_code
_entity_poly.pdbx_strand_id
1 'polypeptide(L)'
;MKLSCIGCGPGDPDLLTVKAVDRIKKADAIFTPTSKEGKPSIALSIARKYINESTTTITNLIFPMIKDKDSLKVQWKINSQIIADTVHTGKNCVYLTVGDPSLYSTWNYIHKELKEKHDDIDIEIIPGVPSFFAFAAQAKMSLVEGDQTLGIVPACYDLDKIRQTVASCDSIIFLKDGRYFDSVIEILFETGFSDNSVITIAQDVSVDEEILETKKLKDLRNTKNPAGKYFSIMVARKND
;
A
#
# COMPACT_ATOMS: atom_id res chain seq x y z
N MET A 1 -5.39 27.53 -1.62
CA MET A 1 -4.15 26.79 -1.96
C MET A 1 -4.47 25.31 -1.92
N LYS A 2 -4.11 24.52 -2.95
CA LYS A 2 -4.63 23.16 -3.11
C LYS A 2 -3.53 22.11 -3.17
N LEU A 3 -3.67 21.06 -2.35
CA LEU A 3 -2.85 19.86 -2.36
C LEU A 3 -3.71 18.65 -2.72
N SER A 4 -3.36 17.90 -3.76
CA SER A 4 -4.04 16.65 -4.10
C SER A 4 -3.18 15.45 -3.69
N CYS A 5 -3.67 14.62 -2.77
CA CYS A 5 -3.07 13.31 -2.50
C CYS A 5 -3.65 12.27 -3.45
N ILE A 6 -2.79 11.56 -4.16
CA ILE A 6 -3.17 10.64 -5.23
C ILE A 6 -2.71 9.22 -4.90
N GLY A 7 -3.67 8.29 -4.88
CA GLY A 7 -3.40 6.87 -4.93
C GLY A 7 -3.02 6.46 -6.35
N CYS A 8 -1.78 6.00 -6.51
CA CYS A 8 -1.25 5.62 -7.83
C CYS A 8 -1.60 4.19 -8.27
N GLY A 9 -2.33 3.45 -7.44
CA GLY A 9 -2.54 2.04 -7.70
C GLY A 9 -1.34 1.16 -7.37
N PRO A 10 -1.38 -0.14 -7.69
CA PRO A 10 -0.43 -1.14 -7.20
C PRO A 10 0.88 -1.23 -8.01
N GLY A 11 0.89 -0.75 -9.26
CA GLY A 11 2.05 -0.89 -10.15
C GLY A 11 1.75 -0.48 -11.58
N ASP A 12 0.69 -1.02 -12.16
CA ASP A 12 0.25 -0.71 -13.52
C ASP A 12 -0.26 0.74 -13.63
N PRO A 13 0.36 1.58 -14.48
CA PRO A 13 -0.09 2.95 -14.70
C PRO A 13 -1.51 3.08 -15.26
N ASP A 14 -2.05 2.04 -15.91
CA ASP A 14 -3.40 2.06 -16.47
C ASP A 14 -4.49 1.85 -15.40
N LEU A 15 -4.08 1.48 -14.17
CA LEU A 15 -4.95 1.46 -12.99
C LEU A 15 -5.05 2.81 -12.26
N LEU A 16 -4.39 3.86 -12.75
CA LEU A 16 -4.62 5.23 -12.28
C LEU A 16 -6.04 5.68 -12.64
N THR A 17 -6.73 6.30 -11.70
CA THR A 17 -8.05 6.88 -11.99
C THR A 17 -7.92 8.07 -12.96
N VAL A 18 -8.92 8.29 -13.79
CA VAL A 18 -8.95 9.45 -14.73
C VAL A 18 -8.72 10.78 -13.99
N LYS A 19 -9.29 10.90 -12.78
CA LYS A 19 -9.10 12.08 -11.94
C LYS A 19 -7.66 12.24 -11.46
N ALA A 20 -6.99 11.13 -11.10
CA ALA A 20 -5.58 11.13 -10.73
C ALA A 20 -4.70 11.63 -11.87
N VAL A 21 -4.91 11.10 -13.07
CA VAL A 21 -4.18 11.51 -14.29
C VAL A 21 -4.38 13.00 -14.58
N ASP A 22 -5.61 13.53 -14.47
CA ASP A 22 -5.88 14.96 -14.66
C ASP A 22 -5.10 15.85 -13.69
N ARG A 23 -5.04 15.46 -12.40
CA ARG A 23 -4.28 16.22 -11.40
C ARG A 23 -2.77 16.13 -11.60
N ILE A 24 -2.25 14.96 -11.96
CA ILE A 24 -0.82 14.77 -12.24
C ILE A 24 -0.38 15.65 -13.42
N LYS A 25 -1.14 15.67 -14.52
CA LYS A 25 -0.84 16.47 -15.71
C LYS A 25 -0.83 17.98 -15.44
N LYS A 26 -1.59 18.45 -14.44
CA LYS A 26 -1.72 19.87 -14.07
C LYS A 26 -0.82 20.28 -12.90
N ALA A 27 0.01 19.37 -12.40
CA ALA A 27 0.84 19.61 -11.23
C ALA A 27 2.06 20.49 -11.57
N ASP A 28 2.28 21.55 -10.79
CA ASP A 28 3.49 22.35 -10.80
C ASP A 28 4.58 21.74 -9.90
N ALA A 29 4.15 21.03 -8.84
CA ALA A 29 5.04 20.36 -7.91
C ALA A 29 4.47 19.00 -7.51
N ILE A 30 5.33 17.97 -7.50
CA ILE A 30 5.00 16.61 -7.11
C ILE A 30 5.91 16.18 -5.96
N PHE A 31 5.29 15.69 -4.88
CA PHE A 31 5.95 15.06 -3.74
C PHE A 31 5.79 13.55 -3.81
N THR A 32 6.86 12.82 -3.56
CA THR A 32 6.83 11.38 -3.65
C THR A 32 7.63 10.73 -2.52
N PRO A 33 7.09 9.68 -1.85
CA PRO A 33 7.77 9.04 -0.74
C PRO A 33 8.91 8.14 -1.23
N THR A 34 10.02 8.16 -0.49
CA THR A 34 11.12 7.21 -0.63
C THR A 34 11.63 6.78 0.73
N SER A 35 12.20 5.57 0.85
CA SER A 35 12.71 5.06 2.14
C SER A 35 14.08 5.61 2.52
N LYS A 36 14.85 6.11 1.56
CA LYS A 36 16.18 6.75 1.74
C LYS A 36 16.54 7.59 0.53
N GLU A 37 17.50 8.47 0.72
CA GLU A 37 18.05 9.28 -0.37
C GLU A 37 18.62 8.40 -1.50
N GLY A 38 18.42 8.85 -2.73
CA GLY A 38 18.86 8.14 -3.95
C GLY A 38 18.06 6.88 -4.31
N LYS A 39 17.10 6.46 -3.49
CA LYS A 39 16.24 5.34 -3.84
C LYS A 39 15.06 5.81 -4.72
N PRO A 40 14.78 5.15 -5.87
CA PRO A 40 13.64 5.50 -6.70
C PRO A 40 12.32 5.32 -5.93
N SER A 41 11.36 6.21 -6.19
CA SER A 41 10.00 6.08 -5.67
C SER A 41 9.14 5.26 -6.61
N ILE A 42 8.51 4.20 -6.08
CA ILE A 42 7.57 3.36 -6.83
C ILE A 42 6.35 4.20 -7.27
N ALA A 43 5.81 5.05 -6.39
CA ALA A 43 4.68 5.90 -6.75
C ALA A 43 5.01 6.84 -7.92
N LEU A 44 6.25 7.36 -7.95
CA LEU A 44 6.72 8.18 -9.06
C LEU A 44 6.84 7.36 -10.35
N SER A 45 7.38 6.14 -10.30
CA SER A 45 7.51 5.31 -11.51
C SER A 45 6.15 5.00 -12.15
N ILE A 46 5.12 4.72 -11.34
CA ILE A 46 3.75 4.49 -11.82
C ILE A 46 3.18 5.72 -12.52
N ALA A 47 3.36 6.90 -11.93
CA ALA A 47 2.78 8.14 -12.45
C ALA A 47 3.56 8.77 -13.61
N ARG A 48 4.80 8.34 -13.83
CA ARG A 48 5.82 9.03 -14.64
C ARG A 48 5.37 9.34 -16.06
N LYS A 49 4.64 8.43 -16.73
CA LYS A 49 4.17 8.64 -18.10
C LYS A 49 3.17 9.82 -18.25
N TYR A 50 2.63 10.30 -17.14
CA TYR A 50 1.68 11.41 -17.12
C TYR A 50 2.27 12.74 -16.64
N ILE A 51 3.55 12.74 -16.21
CA ILE A 51 4.25 13.91 -15.67
C ILE A 51 5.00 14.63 -16.80
N ASN A 52 4.82 15.93 -16.89
CA ASN A 52 5.68 16.77 -17.74
C ASN A 52 6.90 17.21 -16.93
N GLU A 53 7.97 16.43 -16.98
CA GLU A 53 9.20 16.69 -16.19
C GLU A 53 9.91 18.01 -16.56
N SER A 54 9.58 18.63 -17.71
CA SER A 54 10.16 19.93 -18.09
C SER A 54 9.53 21.11 -17.32
N THR A 55 8.32 20.95 -16.80
CA THR A 55 7.56 22.01 -16.11
C THR A 55 7.26 21.68 -14.64
N THR A 56 7.34 20.42 -14.26
CA THR A 56 6.95 19.93 -12.92
C THR A 56 8.18 19.72 -12.04
N THR A 57 8.21 20.35 -10.89
CA THR A 57 9.25 20.08 -9.87
C THR A 57 8.92 18.80 -9.12
N ILE A 58 9.88 17.86 -9.03
CA ILE A 58 9.69 16.60 -8.29
C ILE A 58 10.55 16.63 -7.03
N THR A 59 9.94 16.42 -5.87
CA THR A 59 10.60 16.40 -4.56
C THR A 59 10.42 15.02 -3.90
N ASN A 60 11.52 14.34 -3.63
CA ASN A 60 11.53 13.09 -2.87
C ASN A 60 11.46 13.39 -1.37
N LEU A 61 10.45 12.87 -0.70
CA LEU A 61 10.29 12.95 0.75
C LEU A 61 10.76 11.67 1.41
N ILE A 62 11.67 11.76 2.36
CA ILE A 62 12.25 10.59 3.02
C ILE A 62 11.31 10.09 4.13
N PHE A 63 10.99 8.79 4.07
CA PHE A 63 10.27 8.04 5.11
C PHE A 63 11.14 6.86 5.54
N PRO A 64 12.04 7.05 6.51
CA PRO A 64 13.00 6.01 6.90
C PRO A 64 12.29 4.81 7.51
N MET A 65 12.75 3.60 7.15
CA MET A 65 12.21 2.34 7.67
C MET A 65 12.88 1.99 9.02
N ILE A 66 12.67 2.82 10.03
CA ILE A 66 13.19 2.65 11.39
C ILE A 66 12.06 2.37 12.39
N LYS A 67 12.41 1.85 13.57
CA LYS A 67 11.44 1.54 14.64
C LYS A 67 11.25 2.69 15.63
N ASP A 68 12.18 3.64 15.68
CA ASP A 68 12.13 4.77 16.60
C ASP A 68 11.02 5.76 16.20
N LYS A 69 9.97 5.77 17.02
CA LYS A 69 8.76 6.58 16.76
C LYS A 69 9.01 8.09 16.84
N ASP A 70 9.94 8.53 17.67
CA ASP A 70 10.19 9.96 17.84
C ASP A 70 10.97 10.54 16.67
N SER A 71 11.99 9.82 16.18
CA SER A 71 12.67 10.16 14.92
C SER A 71 11.71 10.18 13.73
N LEU A 72 10.76 9.23 13.66
CA LEU A 72 9.73 9.22 12.62
C LEU A 72 8.84 10.46 12.68
N LYS A 73 8.38 10.88 13.87
CA LYS A 73 7.57 12.10 14.04
C LYS A 73 8.32 13.35 13.59
N VAL A 74 9.61 13.46 13.93
CA VAL A 74 10.45 14.58 13.46
C VAL A 74 10.49 14.62 11.94
N GLN A 75 10.71 13.47 11.29
CA GLN A 75 10.75 13.40 9.83
C GLN A 75 9.40 13.74 9.18
N TRP A 76 8.27 13.31 9.78
CA TRP A 76 6.93 13.68 9.27
C TRP A 76 6.69 15.18 9.34
N LYS A 77 7.14 15.85 10.41
CA LYS A 77 7.07 17.32 10.55
C LYS A 77 7.91 18.02 9.48
N ILE A 78 9.11 17.54 9.23
CA ILE A 78 9.98 18.09 8.17
C ILE A 78 9.29 17.94 6.81
N ASN A 79 8.80 16.75 6.49
CA ASN A 79 8.15 16.48 5.22
C ASN A 79 6.87 17.31 5.02
N SER A 80 6.05 17.46 6.07
CA SER A 80 4.82 18.26 6.01
C SER A 80 5.14 19.75 5.83
N GLN A 81 6.21 20.26 6.45
CA GLN A 81 6.64 21.64 6.27
C GLN A 81 7.09 21.92 4.84
N ILE A 82 7.90 21.02 4.23
CA ILE A 82 8.33 21.13 2.82
C ILE A 82 7.11 21.22 1.88
N ILE A 83 6.08 20.39 2.14
CA ILE A 83 4.84 20.43 1.37
C ILE A 83 4.13 21.77 1.56
N ALA A 84 3.93 22.20 2.80
CA ALA A 84 3.23 23.45 3.12
C ALA A 84 3.90 24.66 2.51
N ASP A 85 5.22 24.78 2.66
CA ASP A 85 5.99 25.89 2.07
C ASP A 85 5.78 25.97 0.56
N THR A 86 5.76 24.83 -0.14
CA THR A 86 5.54 24.79 -1.59
C THR A 86 4.10 25.15 -1.95
N VAL A 87 3.10 24.61 -1.22
CA VAL A 87 1.68 24.91 -1.44
C VAL A 87 1.41 26.41 -1.25
N HIS A 88 2.04 27.04 -0.25
CA HIS A 88 1.89 28.47 0.03
C HIS A 88 2.49 29.38 -1.07
N THR A 89 3.29 28.85 -2.01
CA THR A 89 3.68 29.60 -3.21
C THR A 89 2.57 29.73 -4.26
N GLY A 90 1.39 29.13 -4.04
CA GLY A 90 0.25 29.14 -4.97
C GLY A 90 0.30 28.06 -6.06
N LYS A 91 1.25 27.12 -6.00
CA LYS A 91 1.42 26.02 -6.94
C LYS A 91 0.34 24.96 -6.79
N ASN A 92 -0.04 24.30 -7.91
CA ASN A 92 -0.80 23.06 -7.89
C ASN A 92 0.10 21.90 -7.42
N CYS A 93 -0.09 21.48 -6.20
CA CYS A 93 0.74 20.47 -5.57
C CYS A 93 0.07 19.10 -5.55
N VAL A 94 0.85 18.05 -5.82
CA VAL A 94 0.42 16.65 -5.78
C VAL A 94 1.33 15.86 -4.86
N TYR A 95 0.75 15.02 -3.98
CA TYR A 95 1.46 13.99 -3.23
C TYR A 95 1.07 12.62 -3.80
N LEU A 96 2.06 11.83 -4.20
CA LEU A 96 1.85 10.49 -4.76
C LEU A 96 2.02 9.41 -3.67
N THR A 97 1.16 8.39 -3.68
CA THR A 97 1.34 7.20 -2.85
C THR A 97 0.99 5.92 -3.62
N VAL A 98 1.67 4.81 -3.33
CA VAL A 98 1.34 3.50 -3.91
C VAL A 98 0.02 3.00 -3.34
N GLY A 99 -0.79 2.33 -4.15
CA GLY A 99 -2.11 1.82 -3.76
C GLY A 99 -3.10 2.95 -3.51
N ASP A 100 -3.77 2.90 -2.35
CA ASP A 100 -4.77 3.88 -1.92
C ASP A 100 -4.26 4.70 -0.72
N PRO A 101 -4.51 6.03 -0.67
CA PRO A 101 -4.06 6.89 0.43
C PRO A 101 -4.59 6.50 1.81
N SER A 102 -5.77 5.88 1.88
CA SER A 102 -6.43 5.54 3.15
C SER A 102 -5.91 4.25 3.78
N LEU A 103 -5.18 3.40 3.02
CA LEU A 103 -4.78 2.07 3.47
C LEU A 103 -3.26 1.94 3.68
N TYR A 104 -2.81 1.91 4.94
CA TYR A 104 -1.39 1.74 5.34
C TYR A 104 -0.40 2.66 4.63
N SER A 105 -0.87 3.85 4.22
CA SER A 105 -0.09 4.85 3.51
C SER A 105 0.68 5.78 4.46
N THR A 106 1.88 6.21 4.05
CA THR A 106 2.65 7.27 4.71
C THR A 106 1.94 8.62 4.65
N TRP A 107 1.01 8.80 3.71
CA TRP A 107 0.15 9.97 3.62
C TRP A 107 -0.58 10.28 4.93
N ASN A 108 -1.06 9.26 5.65
CA ASN A 108 -1.84 9.45 6.87
C ASN A 108 -1.07 10.25 7.94
N TYR A 109 0.25 10.10 8.02
CA TYR A 109 1.10 10.86 8.94
C TYR A 109 1.27 12.31 8.49
N ILE A 110 1.48 12.52 7.19
CA ILE A 110 1.59 13.86 6.59
C ILE A 110 0.26 14.61 6.71
N HIS A 111 -0.85 13.96 6.39
CA HIS A 111 -2.19 14.54 6.46
C HIS A 111 -2.52 15.04 7.89
N LYS A 112 -2.14 14.24 8.91
CA LYS A 112 -2.32 14.65 10.31
C LYS A 112 -1.52 15.90 10.65
N GLU A 113 -0.24 15.94 10.30
CA GLU A 113 0.64 17.10 10.56
C GLU A 113 0.15 18.35 9.81
N LEU A 114 -0.30 18.21 8.55
CA LEU A 114 -0.85 19.33 7.79
C LEU A 114 -2.14 19.85 8.39
N LYS A 115 -3.06 18.98 8.80
CA LYS A 115 -4.32 19.40 9.45
C LYS A 115 -4.10 20.12 10.79
N GLU A 116 -3.07 19.73 11.53
CA GLU A 116 -2.78 20.33 12.84
C GLU A 116 -2.08 21.70 12.73
N LYS A 117 -1.33 21.95 11.65
CA LYS A 117 -0.44 23.14 11.56
C LYS A 117 -0.67 24.02 10.36
N HIS A 118 -1.36 23.54 9.35
CA HIS A 118 -1.58 24.20 8.06
C HIS A 118 -3.03 23.95 7.59
N ASP A 119 -4.01 24.27 8.44
CA ASP A 119 -5.45 24.03 8.21
C ASP A 119 -6.03 24.89 7.08
N ASP A 120 -5.29 25.91 6.65
CA ASP A 120 -5.56 26.75 5.49
C ASP A 120 -5.33 26.07 4.13
N ILE A 121 -4.66 24.89 4.12
CA ILE A 121 -4.43 24.12 2.90
C ILE A 121 -5.67 23.30 2.55
N ASP A 122 -6.28 23.57 1.39
CA ASP A 122 -7.35 22.74 0.83
C ASP A 122 -6.78 21.41 0.32
N ILE A 123 -7.15 20.30 0.98
CA ILE A 123 -6.63 18.97 0.69
C ILE A 123 -7.71 18.14 -0.03
N GLU A 124 -7.40 17.72 -1.26
CA GLU A 124 -8.18 16.75 -2.02
C GLU A 124 -7.53 15.36 -1.93
N ILE A 125 -8.28 14.33 -1.56
CA ILE A 125 -7.80 12.94 -1.57
C ILE A 125 -8.45 12.20 -2.74
N ILE A 126 -7.62 11.64 -3.62
CA ILE A 126 -8.05 10.88 -4.80
C ILE A 126 -7.70 9.42 -4.55
N PRO A 127 -8.70 8.51 -4.49
CA PRO A 127 -8.45 7.10 -4.24
C PRO A 127 -7.67 6.45 -5.37
N GLY A 128 -6.97 5.36 -5.04
CA GLY A 128 -6.32 4.48 -5.97
C GLY A 128 -6.77 3.04 -5.78
N VAL A 129 -6.40 2.14 -6.68
CA VAL A 129 -6.68 0.70 -6.57
C VAL A 129 -5.71 0.08 -5.54
N PRO A 130 -6.19 -0.49 -4.42
CA PRO A 130 -5.35 -1.25 -3.52
C PRO A 130 -4.78 -2.50 -4.19
N SER A 131 -3.57 -2.89 -3.83
CA SER A 131 -2.85 -4.02 -4.46
C SER A 131 -3.62 -5.34 -4.41
N PHE A 132 -4.38 -5.60 -3.33
CA PHE A 132 -5.14 -6.84 -3.21
C PHE A 132 -6.36 -6.92 -4.13
N PHE A 133 -6.92 -5.79 -4.61
CA PHE A 133 -7.96 -5.83 -5.64
C PHE A 133 -7.36 -6.12 -7.03
N ALA A 134 -6.21 -5.56 -7.35
CA ALA A 134 -5.49 -5.92 -8.57
C ALA A 134 -5.07 -7.40 -8.54
N PHE A 135 -4.55 -7.87 -7.41
CA PHE A 135 -4.26 -9.27 -7.17
C PHE A 135 -5.48 -10.18 -7.41
N ALA A 136 -6.63 -9.86 -6.81
CA ALA A 136 -7.85 -10.67 -6.98
C ALA A 136 -8.32 -10.72 -8.44
N ALA A 137 -8.20 -9.61 -9.17
CA ALA A 137 -8.52 -9.54 -10.60
C ALA A 137 -7.59 -10.42 -11.44
N GLN A 138 -6.28 -10.40 -11.18
CA GLN A 138 -5.30 -11.24 -11.88
C GLN A 138 -5.46 -12.72 -11.53
N ALA A 139 -5.71 -13.04 -10.26
CA ALA A 139 -6.02 -14.40 -9.81
C ALA A 139 -7.40 -14.90 -10.27
N LYS A 140 -8.22 -14.03 -10.87
CA LYS A 140 -9.61 -14.30 -11.29
C LYS A 140 -10.44 -14.90 -10.15
N MET A 141 -10.27 -14.38 -8.93
CA MET A 141 -10.90 -14.87 -7.73
C MET A 141 -11.78 -13.81 -7.07
N SER A 142 -12.86 -14.26 -6.44
CA SER A 142 -13.62 -13.45 -5.46
C SER A 142 -12.87 -13.43 -4.13
N LEU A 143 -12.82 -12.30 -3.45
CA LEU A 143 -12.25 -12.21 -2.10
C LEU A 143 -13.25 -12.67 -1.04
N VAL A 144 -14.52 -12.35 -1.21
CA VAL A 144 -15.66 -12.72 -0.37
C VAL A 144 -16.94 -12.77 -1.19
N GLU A 145 -17.92 -13.57 -0.76
CA GLU A 145 -19.22 -13.71 -1.38
C GLU A 145 -20.33 -13.70 -0.32
N GLY A 146 -21.52 -13.22 -0.69
CA GLY A 146 -22.70 -13.26 0.17
C GLY A 146 -22.50 -12.55 1.51
N ASP A 147 -22.57 -13.29 2.59
CA ASP A 147 -22.43 -12.86 3.98
C ASP A 147 -21.03 -13.09 4.57
N GLN A 148 -20.08 -13.55 3.76
CA GLN A 148 -18.69 -13.77 4.17
C GLN A 148 -18.00 -12.49 4.59
N THR A 149 -17.14 -12.60 5.61
CA THR A 149 -16.39 -11.49 6.18
C THR A 149 -14.95 -11.47 5.68
N LEU A 150 -14.41 -10.25 5.42
CA LEU A 150 -13.05 -10.03 4.96
C LEU A 150 -12.20 -9.34 6.02
N GLY A 151 -11.10 -9.97 6.41
CA GLY A 151 -10.05 -9.36 7.22
C GLY A 151 -8.88 -8.89 6.37
N ILE A 152 -8.35 -7.69 6.65
CA ILE A 152 -7.12 -7.17 6.01
C ILE A 152 -6.12 -6.89 7.11
N VAL A 153 -5.00 -7.59 7.13
CA VAL A 153 -4.00 -7.51 8.19
C VAL A 153 -2.58 -7.33 7.65
N PRO A 154 -1.78 -6.41 8.23
CA PRO A 154 -0.35 -6.35 7.95
C PRO A 154 0.35 -7.44 8.77
N ALA A 155 0.83 -8.51 8.13
CA ALA A 155 1.40 -9.70 8.77
C ALA A 155 2.79 -9.50 9.39
N CYS A 156 3.20 -8.26 9.67
CA CYS A 156 4.56 -7.96 10.12
C CYS A 156 4.64 -7.34 11.54
N TYR A 157 3.55 -7.32 12.29
CA TYR A 157 3.52 -6.63 13.59
C TYR A 157 3.16 -7.55 14.76
N ASP A 158 1.90 -7.81 15.02
CA ASP A 158 1.39 -8.44 16.23
C ASP A 158 0.68 -9.76 15.91
N LEU A 159 1.31 -10.89 16.21
CA LEU A 159 0.79 -12.22 15.88
C LEU A 159 -0.49 -12.56 16.66
N ASP A 160 -0.67 -12.08 17.90
CA ASP A 160 -1.88 -12.35 18.67
C ASP A 160 -3.08 -11.61 18.09
N LYS A 161 -2.87 -10.36 17.66
CA LYS A 161 -3.90 -9.60 16.96
C LYS A 161 -4.25 -10.22 15.60
N ILE A 162 -3.26 -10.73 14.88
CA ILE A 162 -3.47 -11.48 13.63
C ILE A 162 -4.33 -12.71 13.91
N ARG A 163 -3.99 -13.52 14.92
CA ARG A 163 -4.73 -14.72 15.31
C ARG A 163 -6.22 -14.41 15.60
N GLN A 164 -6.49 -13.35 16.37
CA GLN A 164 -7.87 -12.93 16.67
C GLN A 164 -8.65 -12.54 15.40
N THR A 165 -8.00 -11.79 14.50
CA THR A 165 -8.65 -11.37 13.24
C THR A 165 -8.92 -12.57 12.33
N VAL A 166 -7.95 -13.46 12.19
CA VAL A 166 -8.07 -14.68 11.36
C VAL A 166 -9.19 -15.60 11.86
N ALA A 167 -9.32 -15.75 13.18
CA ALA A 167 -10.37 -16.58 13.78
C ALA A 167 -11.79 -16.06 13.46
N SER A 168 -11.96 -14.75 13.30
CA SER A 168 -13.27 -14.07 13.15
C SER A 168 -13.70 -13.82 11.70
N CYS A 169 -12.86 -14.10 10.71
CA CYS A 169 -13.16 -13.81 9.30
C CYS A 169 -13.15 -15.08 8.44
N ASP A 170 -13.90 -15.06 7.33
CA ASP A 170 -13.99 -16.16 6.36
C ASP A 170 -12.86 -16.08 5.32
N SER A 171 -12.45 -14.87 4.99
CA SER A 171 -11.34 -14.60 4.10
C SER A 171 -10.38 -13.59 4.72
N ILE A 172 -9.08 -13.81 4.56
CA ILE A 172 -8.04 -12.93 5.10
C ILE A 172 -7.07 -12.54 4.01
N ILE A 173 -6.77 -11.25 3.95
CA ILE A 173 -5.70 -10.69 3.15
C ILE A 173 -4.55 -10.34 4.07
N PHE A 174 -3.41 -10.99 3.87
CA PHE A 174 -2.18 -10.66 4.54
C PHE A 174 -1.34 -9.75 3.63
N LEU A 175 -0.90 -8.62 4.18
CA LEU A 175 -0.03 -7.67 3.51
C LEU A 175 1.33 -7.67 4.20
N LYS A 176 2.43 -7.61 3.43
CA LYS A 176 3.80 -7.50 3.95
C LYS A 176 4.21 -8.72 4.80
N ASP A 177 3.79 -9.91 4.42
CA ASP A 177 3.92 -11.17 5.19
C ASP A 177 5.29 -11.84 5.11
N GLY A 178 6.20 -11.38 4.25
CA GLY A 178 7.45 -12.05 3.92
C GLY A 178 8.31 -12.54 5.07
N ARG A 179 8.28 -11.88 6.24
CA ARG A 179 9.09 -12.26 7.42
C ARG A 179 8.39 -13.23 8.37
N TYR A 180 7.07 -13.27 8.34
CA TYR A 180 6.24 -14.01 9.30
C TYR A 180 5.41 -15.09 8.61
N PHE A 181 5.79 -15.46 7.39
CA PHE A 181 5.07 -16.42 6.58
C PHE A 181 4.78 -17.72 7.34
N ASP A 182 5.81 -18.35 7.92
CA ASP A 182 5.65 -19.61 8.64
C ASP A 182 4.71 -19.46 9.86
N SER A 183 4.83 -18.34 10.59
CA SER A 183 3.93 -18.05 11.73
C SER A 183 2.48 -17.82 11.28
N VAL A 184 2.28 -17.20 10.12
CA VAL A 184 0.93 -16.98 9.56
C VAL A 184 0.33 -18.31 9.12
N ILE A 185 1.10 -19.20 8.48
CA ILE A 185 0.63 -20.54 8.11
C ILE A 185 0.19 -21.33 9.35
N GLU A 186 0.95 -21.31 10.44
CA GLU A 186 0.56 -21.98 11.69
C GLU A 186 -0.73 -21.36 12.28
N ILE A 187 -0.86 -20.03 12.28
CA ILE A 187 -2.08 -19.35 12.73
C ILE A 187 -3.30 -19.78 11.92
N LEU A 188 -3.18 -19.97 10.62
CA LEU A 188 -4.28 -20.45 9.78
C LEU A 188 -4.76 -21.84 10.25
N PHE A 189 -3.85 -22.78 10.52
CA PHE A 189 -4.20 -24.11 11.06
C PHE A 189 -4.87 -24.02 12.44
N GLU A 190 -4.39 -23.16 13.33
CA GLU A 190 -4.93 -22.97 14.67
C GLU A 190 -6.34 -22.35 14.69
N THR A 191 -6.72 -21.61 13.64
CA THR A 191 -7.90 -20.74 13.62
C THR A 191 -9.04 -21.25 12.72
N GLY A 192 -9.01 -22.54 12.36
CA GLY A 192 -10.11 -23.23 11.67
C GLY A 192 -10.05 -23.22 10.15
N PHE A 193 -8.92 -22.87 9.56
CA PHE A 193 -8.66 -23.17 8.15
C PHE A 193 -8.34 -24.67 8.01
N SER A 194 -8.95 -25.32 7.02
CA SER A 194 -8.73 -26.75 6.78
C SER A 194 -7.46 -27.01 5.96
N ASP A 195 -6.97 -28.23 5.95
CA ASP A 195 -5.90 -28.70 5.08
C ASP A 195 -6.12 -28.36 3.60
N ASN A 196 -7.38 -28.32 3.18
CA ASN A 196 -7.79 -28.05 1.80
C ASN A 196 -8.10 -26.56 1.54
N SER A 197 -8.05 -25.68 2.56
CA SER A 197 -8.24 -24.23 2.37
C SER A 197 -7.28 -23.71 1.29
N VAL A 198 -7.82 -22.85 0.43
CA VAL A 198 -7.06 -22.31 -0.70
C VAL A 198 -6.28 -21.09 -0.27
N ILE A 199 -4.98 -21.13 -0.53
CA ILE A 199 -4.05 -20.02 -0.26
C ILE A 199 -3.48 -19.54 -1.59
N THR A 200 -3.73 -18.28 -1.91
CA THR A 200 -3.15 -17.65 -3.11
C THR A 200 -2.13 -16.60 -2.69
N ILE A 201 -0.94 -16.67 -3.25
CA ILE A 201 0.20 -15.82 -2.91
C ILE A 201 0.65 -15.08 -4.16
N ALA A 202 0.90 -13.78 -4.05
CA ALA A 202 1.52 -13.01 -5.11
C ALA A 202 2.65 -12.14 -4.58
N GLN A 203 3.61 -11.88 -5.45
CA GLN A 203 4.68 -10.92 -5.25
C GLN A 203 4.69 -9.94 -6.41
N ASP A 204 5.09 -8.70 -6.12
CA ASP A 204 5.27 -7.64 -7.11
C ASP A 204 4.05 -7.48 -8.05
N VAL A 205 2.84 -7.44 -7.44
CA VAL A 205 1.55 -7.36 -8.14
C VAL A 205 1.51 -6.18 -9.12
N SER A 206 1.05 -6.46 -10.35
CA SER A 206 0.92 -5.46 -11.44
C SER A 206 2.24 -4.89 -11.96
N VAL A 207 3.33 -5.66 -11.87
CA VAL A 207 4.62 -5.37 -12.52
C VAL A 207 5.09 -6.59 -13.34
N ASP A 208 6.04 -6.40 -14.25
CA ASP A 208 6.45 -7.43 -15.24
C ASP A 208 6.99 -8.74 -14.63
N GLU A 209 7.46 -8.72 -13.37
CA GLU A 209 8.02 -9.89 -12.68
C GLU A 209 7.03 -10.50 -11.67
N GLU A 210 5.73 -10.33 -11.86
CA GLU A 210 4.73 -10.85 -10.95
C GLU A 210 4.77 -12.38 -10.84
N ILE A 211 4.73 -12.86 -9.59
CA ILE A 211 4.59 -14.28 -9.26
C ILE A 211 3.23 -14.48 -8.62
N LEU A 212 2.40 -15.35 -9.21
CA LEU A 212 1.09 -15.74 -8.67
C LEU A 212 1.05 -17.25 -8.50
N GLU A 213 0.88 -17.73 -7.27
CA GLU A 213 0.78 -19.15 -6.95
C GLU A 213 -0.46 -19.43 -6.09
N THR A 214 -1.19 -20.49 -6.43
CA THR A 214 -2.30 -21.00 -5.61
C THR A 214 -1.97 -22.39 -5.11
N LYS A 215 -2.07 -22.61 -3.79
CA LYS A 215 -1.75 -23.87 -3.11
C LYS A 215 -2.79 -24.20 -2.06
N LYS A 216 -2.89 -25.49 -1.67
CA LYS A 216 -3.64 -25.89 -0.48
C LYS A 216 -2.81 -25.59 0.76
N LEU A 217 -3.48 -25.26 1.86
CA LEU A 217 -2.82 -24.92 3.12
C LEU A 217 -1.86 -26.03 3.58
N LYS A 218 -2.25 -27.31 3.47
CA LYS A 218 -1.40 -28.46 3.81
C LYS A 218 -0.06 -28.50 3.07
N ASP A 219 -0.03 -28.00 1.82
CA ASP A 219 1.15 -28.04 0.97
C ASP A 219 2.17 -26.93 1.35
N LEU A 220 1.73 -25.97 2.18
CA LEU A 220 2.55 -24.85 2.65
C LEU A 220 3.30 -25.12 3.96
N ARG A 221 2.87 -26.13 4.74
CA ARG A 221 3.42 -26.41 6.08
C ARG A 221 4.94 -26.67 6.13
N ASN A 222 5.53 -27.14 5.04
CA ASN A 222 6.97 -27.45 4.95
C ASN A 222 7.65 -26.71 3.78
N THR A 223 6.98 -25.76 3.19
CA THR A 223 7.57 -24.94 2.13
C THR A 223 8.32 -23.77 2.72
N LYS A 224 9.57 -23.56 2.28
CA LYS A 224 10.25 -22.30 2.54
C LYS A 224 9.43 -21.19 1.89
N ASN A 225 9.25 -20.09 2.62
CA ASN A 225 8.54 -18.90 2.15
C ASN A 225 8.88 -18.59 0.68
N PRO A 226 7.94 -18.77 -0.26
CA PRO A 226 8.17 -18.43 -1.67
C PRO A 226 8.30 -16.91 -1.86
N ALA A 227 7.75 -16.14 -0.92
CA ALA A 227 7.56 -14.71 -1.01
C ALA A 227 8.56 -13.87 -0.22
N GLY A 228 9.80 -14.24 -0.05
CA GLY A 228 10.85 -13.57 0.74
C GLY A 228 11.00 -12.04 0.60
N LYS A 229 10.08 -11.38 -0.12
CA LYS A 229 10.09 -9.94 -0.40
C LYS A 229 9.00 -9.19 0.38
N TYR A 230 9.26 -7.91 0.64
CA TYR A 230 8.38 -6.98 1.37
C TYR A 230 7.03 -6.71 0.66
N PHE A 231 6.96 -6.81 -0.67
CA PHE A 231 5.76 -6.58 -1.47
C PHE A 231 5.02 -7.87 -1.79
N SER A 232 4.73 -8.67 -0.76
CA SER A 232 3.92 -9.87 -0.91
C SER A 232 2.49 -9.65 -0.42
N ILE A 233 1.56 -10.34 -1.08
CA ILE A 233 0.16 -10.45 -0.70
C ILE A 233 -0.17 -11.93 -0.61
N MET A 234 -0.81 -12.33 0.46
CA MET A 234 -1.38 -13.67 0.58
C MET A 234 -2.87 -13.55 0.91
N VAL A 235 -3.70 -14.31 0.22
CA VAL A 235 -5.12 -14.44 0.50
C VAL A 235 -5.40 -15.88 0.93
N ALA A 236 -6.04 -16.04 2.09
CA ALA A 236 -6.51 -17.31 2.62
C ALA A 236 -8.02 -17.28 2.72
N ARG A 237 -8.71 -18.33 2.20
CA ARG A 237 -10.17 -18.51 2.28
C ARG A 237 -10.49 -19.80 3.02
N LYS A 238 -11.43 -19.75 4.00
CA LYS A 238 -11.82 -20.93 4.81
C LYS A 238 -12.53 -21.99 3.99
N ASN A 239 -13.41 -21.58 3.09
CA ASN A 239 -14.28 -22.45 2.31
C ASN A 239 -14.08 -22.16 0.83
N ASP A 240 -13.49 -23.09 0.13
CA ASP A 240 -13.59 -23.36 -1.31
C ASP A 240 -13.77 -24.85 -1.52
#